data_3d8ebde355439dc50a51dd2c857f81f0
#
_entry.id   3d8ebde355439dc50a51dd2c857f81f0
#
_cell.length_a   1.000
_cell.length_b   1.000
_cell.length_c   1.000
_cell.angle_alpha   90.00
_cell.angle_beta   90.00
_cell.angle_gamma   90.00
#
_symmetry.space_group_name_H-M   'P 1'
#
loop_
_entity.id
_entity.type
_entity.pdbx_description
1 polymer ?
#
loop_
_entity_poly.entity_id
_entity_poly.type
_entity_poly.pdbx_seq_one_letter_code
_entity_poly.pdbx_strand_id
1 'polypeptide(L)'
;VARLKASGDYENTIFVFLGDHGKMVGTPECEMPQSYNHIPLMIYGKDIKPGVYDGFGGQVDVSPTLLGLLNISYLQNNFGVNLLEEERPCMFFTADNLIGARDSVNMFIYSPDSQQEFKYKLEEGKLHAATGTDEEAFRNLKDYCFSMLQSTESLVKEHKTLDKVSVKK
;
A
#
# COMPACT_ATOMS: atom_id res chain seq x y z
N VAL A 1 18.72 -18.42 5.47
CA VAL A 1 17.81 -19.55 5.82
C VAL A 1 18.61 -20.76 6.28
N ALA A 2 19.59 -21.28 5.50
CA ALA A 2 20.33 -22.51 5.84
C ALA A 2 20.98 -22.47 7.23
N ARG A 3 21.62 -21.35 7.62
CA ARG A 3 22.21 -21.18 8.96
C ARG A 3 21.18 -21.21 10.08
N LEU A 4 20.03 -20.58 9.89
CA LEU A 4 18.93 -20.58 10.88
C LEU A 4 18.29 -21.95 11.01
N LYS A 5 18.21 -22.73 9.92
CA LYS A 5 17.78 -24.12 10.00
C LYS A 5 18.76 -24.97 10.81
N ALA A 6 20.07 -24.74 10.64
CA ALA A 6 21.11 -25.47 11.38
C ALA A 6 21.16 -25.10 12.88
N SER A 7 20.83 -23.83 13.25
CA SER A 7 20.76 -23.41 14.65
C SER A 7 19.42 -23.73 15.33
N GLY A 8 18.39 -24.14 14.60
CA GLY A 8 17.05 -24.36 15.14
C GLY A 8 16.15 -23.09 15.19
N ASP A 9 16.69 -21.92 14.91
CA ASP A 9 15.96 -20.64 15.01
C ASP A 9 14.92 -20.48 13.90
N TYR A 10 15.07 -21.23 12.78
CA TYR A 10 14.13 -21.19 11.67
C TYR A 10 12.68 -21.48 12.08
N GLU A 11 12.49 -22.37 13.02
CA GLU A 11 11.17 -22.80 13.50
C GLU A 11 10.34 -21.65 14.10
N ASN A 12 11.02 -20.61 14.63
CA ASN A 12 10.43 -19.46 15.29
C ASN A 12 10.69 -18.16 14.48
N THR A 13 10.93 -18.25 13.17
CA THR A 13 11.28 -17.10 12.34
C THR A 13 10.33 -16.96 11.17
N ILE A 14 9.76 -15.77 11.01
CA ILE A 14 9.07 -15.32 9.79
C ILE A 14 9.99 -14.33 9.08
N PHE A 15 10.24 -14.59 7.80
CA PHE A 15 11.01 -13.69 6.94
C PHE A 15 10.05 -12.84 6.14
N VAL A 16 10.30 -11.55 6.14
CA VAL A 16 9.55 -10.57 5.34
C VAL A 16 10.53 -9.85 4.43
N PHE A 17 10.29 -9.93 3.14
CA PHE A 17 11.09 -9.26 2.12
C PHE A 17 10.19 -8.27 1.39
N LEU A 18 10.55 -7.01 1.43
CA LEU A 18 9.88 -5.99 0.65
C LEU A 18 10.89 -4.95 0.18
N GLY A 19 10.58 -4.26 -0.93
CA GLY A 19 11.32 -3.08 -1.35
C GLY A 19 10.80 -1.83 -0.63
N ASP A 20 11.65 -0.83 -0.49
CA ASP A 20 11.26 0.53 -0.11
C ASP A 20 10.60 1.25 -1.30
N HIS A 21 11.13 1.05 -2.48
CA HIS A 21 10.61 1.47 -3.77
C HIS A 21 11.17 0.57 -4.89
N GLY A 22 10.59 0.67 -6.08
CA GLY A 22 11.12 0.06 -7.29
C GLY A 22 12.17 0.93 -7.95
N LYS A 23 12.44 0.65 -9.22
CA LYS A 23 13.33 1.45 -10.06
C LYS A 23 12.59 1.88 -11.31
N MET A 24 12.67 3.16 -11.65
CA MET A 24 12.17 3.63 -12.93
C MET A 24 12.95 2.96 -14.07
N VAL A 25 12.26 2.30 -14.96
CA VAL A 25 12.83 1.58 -16.10
C VAL A 25 12.14 2.07 -17.37
N GLY A 26 12.94 2.48 -18.34
CA GLY A 26 12.43 2.99 -19.61
C GLY A 26 11.84 4.40 -19.52
N THR A 27 10.92 4.70 -20.44
CA THR A 27 10.16 5.96 -20.43
C THR A 27 8.99 5.83 -19.45
N PRO A 28 8.80 6.80 -18.52
CA PRO A 28 7.67 6.80 -17.64
C PRO A 28 6.34 6.78 -18.40
N GLU A 29 5.45 5.91 -17.99
CA GLU A 29 4.10 5.81 -18.58
C GLU A 29 3.11 6.85 -18.01
N CYS A 30 3.46 7.43 -16.87
CA CYS A 30 2.68 8.48 -16.19
C CYS A 30 3.58 9.24 -15.20
N GLU A 31 3.04 10.25 -14.52
CA GLU A 31 3.76 11.07 -13.53
C GLU A 31 4.19 10.26 -12.29
N MET A 32 3.52 9.15 -11.99
CA MET A 32 3.84 8.23 -10.90
C MET A 32 4.01 6.80 -11.43
N PRO A 33 5.16 6.47 -12.07
CA PRO A 33 5.37 5.20 -12.76
C PRO A 33 5.17 3.98 -11.87
N GLN A 34 4.45 2.98 -12.37
CA GLN A 34 4.20 1.75 -11.62
C GLN A 34 5.49 0.98 -11.35
N SER A 35 6.47 1.02 -12.24
CA SER A 35 7.78 0.42 -12.03
C SER A 35 8.54 0.96 -10.81
N TYR A 36 8.20 2.17 -10.36
CA TYR A 36 8.77 2.76 -9.15
C TYR A 36 7.91 2.49 -7.91
N ASN A 37 6.60 2.52 -8.03
CA ASN A 37 5.67 2.45 -6.91
C ASN A 37 5.20 1.01 -6.58
N HIS A 38 5.21 0.10 -7.55
CA HIS A 38 4.81 -1.29 -7.36
C HIS A 38 5.99 -2.13 -6.90
N ILE A 39 6.01 -2.51 -5.64
CA ILE A 39 7.08 -3.29 -5.01
C ILE A 39 6.60 -4.69 -4.65
N PRO A 40 7.48 -5.71 -4.68
CA PRO A 40 7.15 -7.03 -4.21
C PRO A 40 7.11 -7.08 -2.68
N LEU A 41 6.16 -7.84 -2.14
CA LEU A 41 6.15 -8.30 -0.75
C LEU A 41 6.18 -9.83 -0.74
N MET A 42 7.14 -10.41 -0.03
CA MET A 42 7.21 -11.86 0.18
C MET A 42 7.27 -12.16 1.67
N ILE A 43 6.41 -13.06 2.12
CA ILE A 43 6.39 -13.56 3.50
C ILE A 43 6.72 -15.04 3.45
N TYR A 44 7.72 -15.45 4.21
CA TYR A 44 8.20 -16.83 4.21
C TYR A 44 8.46 -17.31 5.64
N GLY A 45 8.01 -18.51 5.94
CA GLY A 45 8.22 -19.17 7.24
C GLY A 45 7.77 -20.62 7.20
N LYS A 46 8.03 -21.36 8.25
CA LYS A 46 7.70 -22.80 8.34
C LYS A 46 6.20 -23.06 8.12
N ASP A 47 5.37 -22.29 8.81
CA ASP A 47 3.92 -22.51 8.85
C ASP A 47 3.17 -21.59 7.87
N ILE A 48 3.90 -20.85 7.03
CA ILE A 48 3.31 -20.02 5.98
C ILE A 48 2.96 -20.88 4.78
N LYS A 49 1.67 -20.97 4.46
CA LYS A 49 1.20 -21.71 3.29
C LYS A 49 1.60 -20.97 2.01
N PRO A 50 2.14 -21.68 0.99
CA PRO A 50 2.40 -21.07 -0.31
C PRO A 50 1.11 -20.53 -0.95
N GLY A 51 1.19 -19.33 -1.50
CA GLY A 51 0.09 -18.68 -2.18
C GLY A 51 0.55 -17.37 -2.82
N VAL A 52 -0.31 -16.81 -3.65
CA VAL A 52 -0.15 -15.48 -4.23
C VAL A 52 -1.35 -14.65 -3.81
N TYR A 53 -1.10 -13.42 -3.42
CA TYR A 53 -2.12 -12.42 -3.15
C TYR A 53 -2.12 -11.43 -4.32
N ASP A 54 -3.22 -11.38 -5.06
CA ASP A 54 -3.36 -10.55 -6.27
C ASP A 54 -4.10 -9.23 -6.01
N GLY A 55 -4.48 -8.96 -4.76
CA GLY A 55 -5.16 -7.73 -4.36
C GLY A 55 -4.20 -6.56 -4.15
N PHE A 56 -4.77 -5.39 -3.87
CA PHE A 56 -4.00 -4.22 -3.49
C PHE A 56 -3.45 -4.34 -2.08
N GLY A 57 -2.24 -3.84 -1.88
CA GLY A 57 -1.62 -3.68 -0.58
C GLY A 57 -0.56 -2.60 -0.62
N GLY A 58 -0.23 -2.05 0.52
CA GLY A 58 0.84 -1.06 0.69
C GLY A 58 1.75 -1.40 1.86
N GLN A 59 2.82 -0.63 2.01
CA GLN A 59 3.73 -0.80 3.15
C GLN A 59 3.02 -0.65 4.50
N VAL A 60 1.96 0.15 4.55
CA VAL A 60 1.13 0.35 5.77
C VAL A 60 0.43 -0.94 6.21
N ASP A 61 0.19 -1.88 5.29
CA ASP A 61 -0.52 -3.14 5.55
C ASP A 61 0.39 -4.26 6.04
N VAL A 62 1.71 -4.08 5.93
CA VAL A 62 2.68 -5.12 6.30
C VAL A 62 2.56 -5.49 7.78
N SER A 63 2.56 -4.49 8.68
CA SER A 63 2.46 -4.73 10.12
C SER A 63 1.14 -5.39 10.53
N PRO A 64 -0.05 -4.88 10.14
CA PRO A 64 -1.32 -5.56 10.43
C PRO A 64 -1.38 -6.99 9.91
N THR A 65 -0.90 -7.23 8.70
CA THR A 65 -0.87 -8.57 8.10
C THR A 65 0.02 -9.53 8.88
N LEU A 66 1.21 -9.08 9.30
CA LEU A 66 2.11 -9.89 10.12
C LEU A 66 1.55 -10.18 11.51
N LEU A 67 0.93 -9.19 12.15
CA LEU A 67 0.30 -9.38 13.46
C LEU A 67 -0.88 -10.35 13.37
N GLY A 68 -1.66 -10.28 12.27
CA GLY A 68 -2.70 -11.25 11.98
C GLY A 68 -2.17 -12.67 11.79
N LEU A 69 -1.09 -12.84 11.00
CA LEU A 69 -0.41 -14.13 10.85
C LEU A 69 0.08 -14.72 12.17
N LEU A 70 0.52 -13.88 13.09
CA LEU A 70 0.97 -14.26 14.42
C LEU A 70 -0.16 -14.42 15.43
N ASN A 71 -1.41 -14.17 15.02
CA ASN A 71 -2.59 -14.16 15.90
C ASN A 71 -2.42 -13.25 17.13
N ILE A 72 -1.82 -12.08 16.93
CA ILE A 72 -1.56 -11.09 17.98
C ILE A 72 -2.62 -10.00 17.90
N SER A 73 -3.38 -9.84 19.00
CA SER A 73 -4.30 -8.71 19.14
C SER A 73 -3.53 -7.42 19.44
N TYR A 74 -3.86 -6.34 18.76
CA TYR A 74 -3.20 -5.04 18.89
C TYR A 74 -4.19 -3.89 18.76
N LEU A 75 -3.81 -2.72 19.22
CA LEU A 75 -4.51 -1.48 18.93
C LEU A 75 -3.82 -0.81 17.76
N GLN A 76 -4.61 -0.41 16.78
CA GLN A 76 -4.12 0.21 15.57
C GLN A 76 -4.63 1.66 15.47
N ASN A 77 -3.72 2.55 15.09
CA ASN A 77 -4.01 3.94 14.78
C ASN A 77 -3.29 4.35 13.47
N ASN A 78 -3.52 3.59 12.44
CA ASN A 78 -3.05 3.84 11.08
C ASN A 78 -4.08 3.29 10.08
N PHE A 79 -3.83 3.44 8.79
CA PHE A 79 -4.73 3.02 7.70
C PHE A 79 -4.41 1.64 7.14
N GLY A 80 -3.52 0.88 7.78
CA GLY A 80 -3.19 -0.47 7.35
C GLY A 80 -4.32 -1.46 7.65
N VAL A 81 -4.42 -2.50 6.84
CA VAL A 81 -5.37 -3.60 7.03
C VAL A 81 -4.64 -4.95 6.99
N ASN A 82 -5.22 -5.97 7.59
CA ASN A 82 -4.74 -7.33 7.41
C ASN A 82 -5.17 -7.85 6.04
N LEU A 83 -4.26 -7.88 5.08
CA LEU A 83 -4.51 -8.28 3.69
C LEU A 83 -4.99 -9.74 3.54
N LEU A 84 -4.88 -10.56 4.57
CA LEU A 84 -5.40 -11.93 4.57
C LEU A 84 -6.87 -12.02 4.99
N GLU A 85 -7.42 -10.95 5.53
CA GLU A 85 -8.80 -10.89 6.03
C GLU A 85 -9.62 -9.79 5.35
N GLU A 86 -8.96 -8.73 4.87
CA GLU A 86 -9.61 -7.56 4.29
C GLU A 86 -9.04 -7.25 2.90
N GLU A 87 -9.92 -6.97 1.95
CA GLU A 87 -9.54 -6.50 0.62
C GLU A 87 -9.55 -4.98 0.55
N ARG A 88 -8.55 -4.42 -0.13
CA ARG A 88 -8.54 -3.01 -0.47
C ARG A 88 -9.14 -2.78 -1.86
N PRO A 89 -10.19 -1.95 -1.98
CA PRO A 89 -10.74 -1.60 -3.29
C PRO A 89 -9.78 -0.70 -4.09
N CYS A 90 -8.94 0.07 -3.42
CA CYS A 90 -7.98 0.97 -4.05
C CYS A 90 -6.79 1.25 -3.12
N MET A 91 -5.70 1.75 -3.70
CA MET A 91 -4.51 2.19 -2.97
C MET A 91 -4.30 3.70 -3.11
N PHE A 92 -3.89 4.31 -2.00
CA PHE A 92 -3.33 5.66 -1.95
C PHE A 92 -1.80 5.58 -1.89
N PHE A 93 -1.12 6.43 -2.62
CA PHE A 93 0.34 6.53 -2.62
C PHE A 93 0.81 7.95 -2.95
N THR A 94 2.02 8.26 -2.54
CA THR A 94 2.64 9.58 -2.74
C THR A 94 4.06 9.41 -3.25
N ALA A 95 4.49 10.24 -4.17
CA ALA A 95 5.87 10.34 -4.63
C ALA A 95 6.12 11.72 -5.23
N ASP A 96 7.29 12.31 -4.97
CA ASP A 96 7.78 13.55 -5.62
C ASP A 96 6.76 14.70 -5.64
N ASN A 97 6.16 15.02 -4.50
CA ASN A 97 5.08 16.01 -4.36
C ASN A 97 3.79 15.69 -5.14
N LEU A 98 3.62 14.47 -5.60
CA LEU A 98 2.38 13.99 -6.20
C LEU A 98 1.61 13.14 -5.21
N ILE A 99 0.29 13.18 -5.30
CA ILE A 99 -0.59 12.26 -4.61
C ILE A 99 -1.41 11.48 -5.64
N GLY A 100 -1.59 10.20 -5.38
CA GLY A 100 -2.29 9.32 -6.30
C GLY A 100 -3.17 8.30 -5.60
N ALA A 101 -4.20 7.87 -6.29
CA ALA A 101 -5.01 6.73 -5.93
C ALA A 101 -5.28 5.87 -7.16
N ARG A 102 -5.33 4.57 -6.95
CA ARG A 102 -5.55 3.60 -8.00
C ARG A 102 -6.45 2.48 -7.52
N ASP A 103 -7.43 2.11 -8.37
CA ASP A 103 -8.16 0.84 -8.32
C ASP A 103 -7.63 -0.14 -9.38
N SER A 104 -8.34 -1.22 -9.64
CA SER A 104 -7.95 -2.23 -10.63
C SER A 104 -7.94 -1.74 -12.08
N VAL A 105 -8.65 -0.66 -12.38
CA VAL A 105 -8.87 -0.16 -13.75
C VAL A 105 -8.41 1.27 -13.92
N ASN A 106 -8.57 2.12 -12.90
CA ASN A 106 -8.38 3.55 -12.99
C ASN A 106 -7.24 4.01 -12.08
N MET A 107 -6.53 5.05 -12.50
CA MET A 107 -5.52 5.73 -11.70
C MET A 107 -5.71 7.24 -11.79
N PHE A 108 -5.82 7.88 -10.64
CA PHE A 108 -5.90 9.33 -10.48
C PHE A 108 -4.61 9.83 -9.84
N ILE A 109 -4.04 10.88 -10.40
CA ILE A 109 -2.87 11.58 -9.85
C ILE A 109 -3.20 13.07 -9.77
N TYR A 110 -2.76 13.71 -8.70
CA TYR A 110 -2.86 15.14 -8.50
C TYR A 110 -1.49 15.73 -8.17
N SER A 111 -1.16 16.83 -8.83
CA SER A 111 0.02 17.65 -8.53
C SER A 111 -0.40 18.89 -7.76
N PRO A 112 -0.08 19.01 -6.46
CA PRO A 112 -0.35 20.22 -5.68
C PRO A 112 0.35 21.47 -6.24
N ASP A 113 1.56 21.32 -6.76
CA ASP A 113 2.38 22.44 -7.24
C ASP A 113 1.79 23.09 -8.51
N SER A 114 1.34 22.27 -9.46
CA SER A 114 0.74 22.75 -10.72
C SER A 114 -0.78 22.80 -10.68
N GLN A 115 -1.42 22.24 -9.64
CA GLN A 115 -2.86 22.06 -9.52
C GLN A 115 -3.47 21.24 -10.66
N GLN A 116 -2.68 20.35 -11.27
CA GLN A 116 -3.09 19.51 -12.38
C GLN A 116 -3.57 18.14 -11.90
N GLU A 117 -4.58 17.64 -12.59
CA GLU A 117 -5.12 16.29 -12.44
C GLU A 117 -4.74 15.45 -13.66
N PHE A 118 -4.27 14.23 -13.40
CA PHE A 118 -3.96 13.26 -14.44
C PHE A 118 -4.81 12.02 -14.20
N LYS A 119 -5.40 11.50 -15.26
CA LYS A 119 -6.34 10.38 -15.22
C LYS A 119 -5.88 9.31 -16.21
N TYR A 120 -5.74 8.09 -15.73
CA TYR A 120 -5.28 6.96 -16.53
C TYR A 120 -6.22 5.78 -16.37
N LYS A 121 -6.30 4.97 -17.42
CA LYS A 121 -6.92 3.63 -17.39
C LYS A 121 -5.87 2.57 -17.62
N LEU A 122 -6.03 1.45 -16.90
CA LEU A 122 -5.22 0.26 -17.08
C LEU A 122 -5.90 -0.64 -18.11
N GLU A 123 -5.28 -0.79 -19.26
CA GLU A 123 -5.73 -1.66 -20.35
C GLU A 123 -4.58 -2.59 -20.73
N GLU A 124 -4.84 -3.89 -20.75
CA GLU A 124 -3.84 -4.93 -21.06
C GLU A 124 -2.51 -4.78 -20.26
N GLY A 125 -2.60 -4.38 -19.00
CA GLY A 125 -1.45 -4.19 -18.12
C GLY A 125 -0.64 -2.91 -18.35
N LYS A 126 -1.15 -1.98 -19.20
CA LYS A 126 -0.52 -0.67 -19.46
C LYS A 126 -1.43 0.48 -19.07
N LEU A 127 -0.83 1.57 -18.62
CA LEU A 127 -1.55 2.80 -18.35
C LEU A 127 -1.69 3.64 -19.61
N HIS A 128 -2.91 4.05 -19.91
CA HIS A 128 -3.25 4.96 -20.99
C HIS A 128 -3.96 6.18 -20.44
N ALA A 129 -3.64 7.36 -20.96
CA ALA A 129 -4.36 8.57 -20.59
C ALA A 129 -5.86 8.39 -20.85
N ALA A 130 -6.68 8.63 -19.85
CA ALA A 130 -8.12 8.47 -19.98
C ALA A 130 -8.70 9.57 -20.86
N THR A 131 -9.28 9.18 -21.98
CA THR A 131 -9.99 10.05 -22.90
C THR A 131 -11.49 9.89 -22.68
N GLY A 132 -12.08 10.79 -21.86
CA GLY A 132 -13.54 10.85 -21.62
C GLY A 132 -14.08 9.80 -20.65
N THR A 133 -14.91 10.22 -19.77
CA THR A 133 -16.19 9.73 -19.30
C THR A 133 -16.33 8.58 -18.32
N ASP A 134 -15.36 8.22 -17.49
CA ASP A 134 -15.72 7.58 -16.23
C ASP A 134 -15.55 8.58 -15.08
N GLU A 135 -16.28 9.68 -15.20
CA GLU A 135 -16.21 10.82 -14.28
C GLU A 135 -16.47 10.41 -12.82
N GLU A 136 -17.35 9.43 -12.60
CA GLU A 136 -17.69 8.96 -11.26
C GLU A 136 -16.53 8.17 -10.63
N ALA A 137 -15.90 7.25 -11.36
CA ALA A 137 -14.77 6.48 -10.86
C ALA A 137 -13.58 7.39 -10.49
N PHE A 138 -13.26 8.34 -11.37
CA PHE A 138 -12.20 9.32 -11.09
C PHE A 138 -12.53 10.28 -9.96
N ARG A 139 -13.81 10.64 -9.80
CA ARG A 139 -14.25 11.43 -8.65
C ARG A 139 -14.06 10.66 -7.35
N ASN A 140 -14.45 9.40 -7.32
CA ASN A 140 -14.29 8.54 -6.14
C ASN A 140 -12.80 8.37 -5.76
N LEU A 141 -11.91 8.15 -6.76
CA LEU A 141 -10.47 8.07 -6.51
C LEU A 141 -9.90 9.41 -6.01
N LYS A 142 -10.35 10.53 -6.56
CA LYS A 142 -9.98 11.87 -6.11
C LYS A 142 -10.41 12.09 -4.66
N ASP A 143 -11.67 11.83 -4.35
CA ASP A 143 -12.22 12.00 -2.99
C ASP A 143 -11.49 11.11 -1.98
N TYR A 144 -11.18 9.86 -2.35
CA TYR A 144 -10.37 8.97 -1.54
C TYR A 144 -8.96 9.54 -1.32
N CYS A 145 -8.31 10.00 -2.38
CA CYS A 145 -6.97 10.59 -2.35
C CYS A 145 -6.89 11.76 -1.36
N PHE A 146 -7.80 12.72 -1.48
CA PHE A 146 -7.84 13.89 -0.58
C PHE A 146 -8.27 13.54 0.84
N SER A 147 -9.19 12.60 1.01
CA SER A 147 -9.59 12.11 2.33
C SER A 147 -8.43 11.46 3.08
N MET A 148 -7.64 10.66 2.39
CA MET A 148 -6.43 10.04 2.98
C MET A 148 -5.40 11.09 3.39
N LEU A 149 -5.15 12.10 2.53
CA LEU A 149 -4.24 13.19 2.85
C LEU A 149 -4.71 13.96 4.09
N GLN A 150 -5.96 14.43 4.09
CA GLN A 150 -6.54 15.19 5.20
C GLN A 150 -6.57 14.40 6.51
N SER A 151 -6.94 13.13 6.44
CA SER A 151 -6.98 12.27 7.63
C SER A 151 -5.58 12.05 8.22
N THR A 152 -4.58 11.84 7.36
CA THR A 152 -3.18 11.71 7.78
C THR A 152 -2.69 13.00 8.44
N GLU A 153 -2.93 14.14 7.80
CA GLU A 153 -2.55 15.45 8.37
C GLU A 153 -3.23 15.71 9.71
N SER A 154 -4.52 15.40 9.84
CA SER A 154 -5.25 15.56 11.10
C SER A 154 -4.66 14.70 12.20
N LEU A 155 -4.41 13.40 11.93
CA LEU A 155 -3.80 12.50 12.92
C LEU A 155 -2.43 12.97 13.38
N VAL A 156 -1.61 13.48 12.47
CA VAL A 156 -0.27 13.99 12.80
C VAL A 156 -0.35 15.31 13.57
N LYS A 157 -1.16 16.27 13.10
CA LYS A 157 -1.29 17.60 13.72
C LYS A 157 -1.94 17.56 15.10
N GLU A 158 -2.90 16.68 15.30
CA GLU A 158 -3.62 16.56 16.56
C GLU A 158 -2.94 15.61 17.56
N HIS A 159 -1.75 15.08 17.22
CA HIS A 159 -1.03 14.09 18.02
C HIS A 159 -1.91 12.91 18.47
N LYS A 160 -2.89 12.55 17.65
CA LYS A 160 -3.79 11.41 17.90
C LYS A 160 -3.17 10.06 17.54
N THR A 161 -1.88 10.03 17.34
CA THR A 161 -1.12 8.79 17.29
C THR A 161 -1.01 8.21 18.70
N LEU A 162 -1.09 6.88 18.83
CA LEU A 162 -1.09 6.19 20.13
C LEU A 162 0.18 6.50 20.94
N ASP A 163 0.08 7.40 21.91
CA ASP A 163 1.22 7.81 22.73
C ASP A 163 1.62 6.77 23.78
N LYS A 164 0.69 6.04 24.32
CA LYS A 164 0.94 4.92 25.27
C LYS A 164 -0.26 4.00 25.35
N VAL A 165 -0.09 2.75 25.00
CA VAL A 165 -1.03 1.71 25.38
C VAL A 165 -0.65 1.19 26.76
N SER A 166 -1.43 1.53 27.80
CA SER A 166 -1.37 0.79 29.04
C SER A 166 -2.04 -0.57 28.83
N VAL A 167 -1.23 -1.57 28.51
CA VAL A 167 -1.69 -2.96 28.54
C VAL A 167 -2.01 -3.29 30.00
N LYS A 168 -3.30 -3.28 30.36
CA LYS A 168 -3.71 -3.94 31.61
C LYS A 168 -3.46 -5.43 31.43
N LYS A 169 -2.53 -5.96 32.23
CA LYS A 169 -2.30 -7.39 32.38
C LYS A 169 -3.53 -8.07 32.97
#